data_60f1dd3ead8cdc9ea6cb9f92d5ff0501
#
_entry.id   60f1dd3ead8cdc9ea6cb9f92d5ff0501
#
_cell.length_a   1.000
_cell.length_b   1.000
_cell.length_c   1.000
_cell.angle_alpha   90.00
_cell.angle_beta   90.00
_cell.angle_gamma   90.00
#
_symmetry.space_group_name_H-M   'P 1'
#
loop_
_entity.id
_entity.type
_entity.pdbx_description
1 polymer ?
#
loop_
_entity_poly.entity_id
_entity_poly.type
_entity_poly.pdbx_seq_one_letter_code
_entity_poly.pdbx_strand_id
1 'polypeptide(L)'
;MITINIDPIAFHIGSLAVRWYGLMYVVAITIGLLVIWLYAKWKGFTDDQMEKIVIWAVPAGLVGARLYYVVQQPLGQYLADPLRIFAVWEGGMAFYGAIFAVVLVLLIAGWRMKLSILNLLDIGGLFAIVGQFFGRIGNIINGDVLGYPTTLPWGFVYANPNSFAPQHDVAYQPAAVYEALINIILFSVLWFIRKKVKPGILFFIYIVSYSLSQIGVFFLRDNEVVFLGLKQAQLTAAATIIVALAVFFWLYRRHKKAQLQVIKEETPGENQSPQV
;
A
#
# COMPACT_ATOMS: atom_id res chain seq x y z
N MET A 1 2.04 -21.90 22.10
CA MET A 1 2.80 -21.53 20.88
C MET A 1 2.21 -22.29 19.70
N ILE A 2 2.21 -21.71 18.52
CA ILE A 2 1.61 -22.30 17.30
C ILE A 2 2.75 -22.68 16.36
N THR A 3 2.84 -23.98 16.01
CA THR A 3 3.87 -24.45 15.09
C THR A 3 3.41 -24.34 13.65
N ILE A 4 4.17 -23.64 12.82
CA ILE A 4 3.98 -23.51 11.38
C ILE A 4 4.96 -24.46 10.68
N ASN A 5 4.41 -25.50 10.03
CA ASN A 5 5.20 -26.49 9.30
C ASN A 5 4.82 -26.54 7.79
N ILE A 6 4.21 -25.46 7.30
CA ILE A 6 3.89 -25.32 5.89
C ILE A 6 5.18 -25.08 5.11
N ASP A 7 5.41 -25.85 4.02
CA ASP A 7 6.52 -25.53 3.12
C ASP A 7 6.21 -24.22 2.39
N PRO A 8 7.05 -23.18 2.51
CA PRO A 8 6.91 -21.95 1.76
C PRO A 8 6.97 -22.12 0.24
N ILE A 9 7.56 -23.23 -0.24
CA ILE A 9 7.58 -23.58 -1.65
C ILE A 9 6.30 -24.35 -1.98
N ALA A 10 5.44 -23.77 -2.83
CA ALA A 10 4.19 -24.40 -3.24
C ALA A 10 4.43 -25.54 -4.25
N PHE A 11 5.28 -25.31 -5.23
CA PHE A 11 5.70 -26.29 -6.25
C PHE A 11 6.93 -25.82 -7.02
N HIS A 12 7.48 -26.70 -7.86
CA HIS A 12 8.60 -26.41 -8.73
C HIS A 12 8.18 -26.47 -10.20
N ILE A 13 8.74 -25.57 -11.03
CA ILE A 13 8.66 -25.62 -12.50
C ILE A 13 10.11 -25.71 -12.98
N GLY A 14 10.56 -26.92 -13.29
CA GLY A 14 11.98 -27.17 -13.55
C GLY A 14 12.84 -26.80 -12.33
N SER A 15 13.82 -25.93 -12.49
CA SER A 15 14.66 -25.41 -11.42
C SER A 15 14.04 -24.24 -10.62
N LEU A 16 12.93 -23.69 -11.07
CA LEU A 16 12.28 -22.53 -10.43
C LEU A 16 11.36 -22.97 -9.31
N ALA A 17 11.67 -22.59 -8.06
CA ALA A 17 10.80 -22.79 -6.92
C ALA A 17 9.72 -21.69 -6.87
N VAL A 18 8.46 -22.08 -7.01
CA VAL A 18 7.30 -21.16 -6.88
C VAL A 18 6.87 -21.16 -5.42
N ARG A 19 7.00 -20.02 -4.77
CA ARG A 19 6.60 -19.82 -3.36
C ARG A 19 5.17 -19.36 -3.22
N TRP A 20 4.50 -19.74 -2.14
CA TRP A 20 3.16 -19.25 -1.78
C TRP A 20 3.09 -17.72 -1.75
N TYR A 21 4.18 -17.05 -1.35
CA TYR A 21 4.26 -15.60 -1.35
C TYR A 21 3.99 -15.01 -2.74
N GLY A 22 4.58 -15.59 -3.79
CA GLY A 22 4.32 -15.20 -5.18
C GLY A 22 2.88 -15.44 -5.61
N LEU A 23 2.29 -16.58 -5.20
CA LEU A 23 0.88 -16.89 -5.47
C LEU A 23 -0.06 -15.91 -4.76
N MET A 24 0.27 -15.48 -3.55
CA MET A 24 -0.51 -14.46 -2.83
C MET A 24 -0.51 -13.10 -3.55
N TYR A 25 0.56 -12.74 -4.28
CA TYR A 25 0.53 -11.56 -5.16
C TYR A 25 -0.48 -11.71 -6.31
N VAL A 26 -0.55 -12.88 -6.94
CA VAL A 26 -1.55 -13.14 -8.00
C VAL A 26 -2.96 -13.03 -7.43
N VAL A 27 -3.22 -13.64 -6.28
CA VAL A 27 -4.51 -13.54 -5.57
C VAL A 27 -4.81 -12.08 -5.21
N ALA A 28 -3.84 -11.36 -4.67
CA ALA A 28 -3.96 -9.95 -4.28
C ALA A 28 -4.35 -9.06 -5.48
N ILE A 29 -3.67 -9.24 -6.62
CA ILE A 29 -3.95 -8.49 -7.83
C ILE A 29 -5.36 -8.84 -8.33
N THR A 30 -5.70 -10.11 -8.43
CA THR A 30 -7.01 -10.56 -8.94
C THR A 30 -8.16 -10.02 -8.08
N ILE A 31 -8.10 -10.23 -6.77
CA ILE A 31 -9.13 -9.75 -5.84
C ILE A 31 -9.13 -8.22 -5.75
N GLY A 32 -7.94 -7.61 -5.73
CA GLY A 32 -7.79 -6.16 -5.73
C GLY A 32 -8.44 -5.52 -6.96
N LEU A 33 -8.19 -6.06 -8.16
CA LEU A 33 -8.82 -5.59 -9.39
C LEU A 33 -10.35 -5.74 -9.34
N LEU A 34 -10.86 -6.86 -8.87
CA LEU A 34 -12.30 -7.06 -8.71
C LEU A 34 -12.92 -6.02 -7.77
N VAL A 35 -12.30 -5.78 -6.62
CA VAL A 35 -12.76 -4.80 -5.63
C VAL A 35 -12.79 -3.39 -6.20
N ILE A 36 -11.70 -2.97 -6.86
CA ILE A 36 -11.63 -1.61 -7.41
C ILE A 36 -12.55 -1.44 -8.61
N TRP A 37 -12.80 -2.49 -9.41
CA TRP A 37 -13.72 -2.45 -10.54
C TRP A 37 -15.16 -2.18 -10.07
N LEU A 38 -15.60 -2.87 -9.02
CA LEU A 38 -16.90 -2.66 -8.39
C LEU A 38 -17.05 -1.23 -7.85
N TYR A 39 -16.00 -0.69 -7.22
CA TYR A 39 -16.01 0.67 -6.70
C TYR A 39 -15.96 1.72 -7.81
N ALA A 40 -15.12 1.52 -8.83
CA ALA A 40 -14.96 2.42 -9.95
C ALA A 40 -16.27 2.57 -10.76
N LYS A 41 -16.97 1.47 -11.03
CA LYS A 41 -18.30 1.50 -11.68
C LYS A 41 -19.29 2.35 -10.88
N TRP A 42 -19.31 2.19 -9.57
CA TRP A 42 -20.18 3.02 -8.72
C TRP A 42 -19.78 4.51 -8.78
N LYS A 43 -18.51 4.85 -8.98
CA LYS A 43 -18.02 6.22 -9.17
C LYS A 43 -18.23 6.76 -10.60
N GLY A 44 -18.81 5.98 -11.50
CA GLY A 44 -19.09 6.38 -12.88
C GLY A 44 -17.91 6.22 -13.85
N PHE A 45 -16.87 5.46 -13.47
CA PHE A 45 -15.80 5.09 -14.40
C PHE A 45 -16.30 4.04 -15.38
N THR A 46 -15.91 4.19 -16.64
CA THR A 46 -16.20 3.20 -17.67
C THR A 46 -15.20 2.03 -17.61
N ASP A 47 -15.61 0.87 -18.15
CA ASP A 47 -14.72 -0.29 -18.25
C ASP A 47 -13.47 0.04 -19.08
N ASP A 48 -13.60 0.76 -20.20
CA ASP A 48 -12.49 1.23 -21.04
C ASP A 48 -11.49 2.11 -20.27
N GLN A 49 -11.98 3.00 -19.39
CA GLN A 49 -11.12 3.83 -18.53
C GLN A 49 -10.32 2.97 -17.55
N MET A 50 -10.99 2.02 -16.91
CA MET A 50 -10.35 1.13 -15.94
C MET A 50 -9.34 0.20 -16.59
N GLU A 51 -9.68 -0.38 -17.77
CA GLU A 51 -8.75 -1.21 -18.54
C GLU A 51 -7.48 -0.45 -18.89
N LYS A 52 -7.61 0.76 -19.45
CA LYS A 52 -6.46 1.62 -19.77
C LYS A 52 -5.59 1.92 -18.56
N ILE A 53 -6.21 2.20 -17.40
CA ILE A 53 -5.45 2.46 -16.17
C ILE A 53 -4.71 1.19 -15.73
N VAL A 54 -5.38 0.04 -15.70
CA VAL A 54 -4.80 -1.23 -15.21
C VAL A 54 -3.68 -1.73 -16.14
N ILE A 55 -3.87 -1.66 -17.46
CA ILE A 55 -2.86 -2.07 -18.45
C ILE A 55 -1.55 -1.31 -18.27
N TRP A 56 -1.59 -0.05 -17.84
CA TRP A 56 -0.38 0.73 -17.58
C TRP A 56 0.08 0.64 -16.13
N ALA A 57 -0.83 0.60 -15.16
CA ALA A 57 -0.49 0.61 -13.74
C ALA A 57 0.21 -0.68 -13.28
N VAL A 58 -0.25 -1.85 -13.74
CA VAL A 58 0.35 -3.14 -13.33
C VAL A 58 1.78 -3.29 -13.85
N PRO A 59 2.07 -3.15 -15.16
CA PRO A 59 3.45 -3.20 -15.64
C PRO A 59 4.32 -2.10 -15.06
N ALA A 60 3.81 -0.87 -14.93
CA ALA A 60 4.57 0.23 -14.34
C ALA A 60 4.94 -0.06 -12.88
N GLY A 61 4.03 -0.66 -12.10
CA GLY A 61 4.31 -1.09 -10.74
C GLY A 61 5.43 -2.11 -10.66
N LEU A 62 5.42 -3.13 -11.53
CA LEU A 62 6.49 -4.14 -11.58
C LEU A 62 7.83 -3.52 -11.98
N VAL A 63 7.85 -2.73 -13.05
CA VAL A 63 9.06 -2.04 -13.52
C VAL A 63 9.58 -1.07 -12.47
N GLY A 64 8.70 -0.27 -11.88
CA GLY A 64 9.06 0.67 -10.82
C GLY A 64 9.66 -0.01 -9.59
N ALA A 65 9.05 -1.13 -9.16
CA ALA A 65 9.58 -1.92 -8.05
C ALA A 65 10.99 -2.43 -8.33
N ARG A 66 11.27 -2.90 -9.54
CA ARG A 66 12.59 -3.40 -9.95
C ARG A 66 13.60 -2.27 -10.05
N LEU A 67 13.28 -1.19 -10.76
CA LEU A 67 14.19 -0.05 -10.93
C LEU A 67 14.55 0.58 -9.59
N TYR A 68 13.59 0.75 -8.68
CA TYR A 68 13.86 1.30 -7.36
C TYR A 68 14.78 0.39 -6.52
N TYR A 69 14.58 -0.93 -6.60
CA TYR A 69 15.49 -1.90 -5.98
C TYR A 69 16.91 -1.77 -6.54
N VAL A 70 17.05 -1.75 -7.88
CA VAL A 70 18.36 -1.62 -8.56
C VAL A 70 19.12 -0.37 -8.08
N VAL A 71 18.44 0.77 -7.96
CA VAL A 71 19.04 2.03 -7.51
C VAL A 71 19.51 1.96 -6.05
N GLN A 72 18.91 1.11 -5.22
CA GLN A 72 19.31 0.92 -3.82
C GLN A 72 20.53 -0.01 -3.66
N GLN A 73 20.94 -0.71 -4.72
CA GLN A 73 22.08 -1.62 -4.69
C GLN A 73 23.35 -0.93 -5.21
N PRO A 74 24.54 -1.48 -4.90
CA PRO A 74 25.80 -1.03 -5.50
C PRO A 74 25.73 -1.09 -7.04
N LEU A 75 25.80 0.04 -7.72
CA LEU A 75 25.63 0.12 -9.17
C LEU A 75 26.68 -0.66 -9.97
N GLY A 76 27.86 -0.90 -9.39
CA GLY A 76 28.97 -1.60 -10.06
C GLY A 76 28.58 -2.96 -10.63
N GLN A 77 27.74 -3.74 -9.94
CA GLN A 77 27.26 -5.04 -10.41
C GLN A 77 26.36 -4.96 -11.65
N TYR A 78 25.59 -3.86 -11.78
CA TYR A 78 24.71 -3.63 -12.93
C TYR A 78 25.44 -2.97 -14.10
N LEU A 79 26.53 -2.24 -13.84
CA LEU A 79 27.41 -1.73 -14.88
C LEU A 79 28.23 -2.86 -15.52
N ALA A 80 28.61 -3.87 -14.74
CA ALA A 80 29.32 -5.06 -15.23
C ALA A 80 28.40 -5.98 -16.04
N ASP A 81 27.13 -6.10 -15.67
CA ASP A 81 26.12 -6.90 -16.37
C ASP A 81 24.76 -6.16 -16.39
N PRO A 82 24.51 -5.30 -17.41
CA PRO A 82 23.28 -4.51 -17.51
C PRO A 82 22.01 -5.35 -17.63
N LEU A 83 22.08 -6.59 -18.13
CA LEU A 83 20.91 -7.47 -18.26
C LEU A 83 20.35 -7.88 -16.88
N ARG A 84 21.15 -7.87 -15.85
CA ARG A 84 20.71 -8.10 -14.47
C ARG A 84 19.69 -7.11 -13.96
N ILE A 85 19.59 -5.92 -14.56
CA ILE A 85 18.54 -4.94 -14.24
C ILE A 85 17.15 -5.57 -14.44
N PHE A 86 17.00 -6.42 -15.45
CA PHE A 86 15.73 -7.07 -15.80
C PHE A 86 15.51 -8.42 -15.11
N ALA A 87 16.48 -8.93 -14.37
CA ALA A 87 16.42 -10.26 -13.75
C ALA A 87 15.46 -10.29 -12.54
N VAL A 88 14.18 -10.08 -12.77
CA VAL A 88 13.13 -10.12 -11.73
C VAL A 88 12.95 -11.51 -11.12
N TRP A 89 13.37 -12.56 -11.81
CA TRP A 89 13.37 -13.95 -11.35
C TRP A 89 14.40 -14.24 -10.27
N GLU A 90 15.44 -13.41 -10.13
CA GLU A 90 16.40 -13.46 -9.03
C GLU A 90 15.85 -12.79 -7.75
N GLY A 91 14.62 -12.27 -7.78
CA GLY A 91 14.05 -11.46 -6.71
C GLY A 91 14.46 -9.99 -6.82
N GLY A 92 14.42 -9.29 -5.69
CA GLY A 92 14.82 -7.87 -5.65
C GLY A 92 13.77 -6.94 -6.25
N MET A 93 12.68 -6.75 -5.51
CA MET A 93 11.57 -5.85 -5.81
C MET A 93 11.34 -4.93 -4.62
N ALA A 94 11.32 -3.62 -4.85
CA ALA A 94 11.12 -2.62 -3.81
C ALA A 94 9.70 -2.04 -3.87
N PHE A 95 8.94 -2.23 -2.81
CA PHE A 95 7.54 -1.82 -2.72
C PHE A 95 7.30 -0.33 -3.03
N TYR A 96 8.16 0.54 -2.51
CA TYR A 96 8.04 1.98 -2.77
C TYR A 96 8.18 2.35 -4.26
N GLY A 97 9.04 1.62 -5.00
CA GLY A 97 9.16 1.81 -6.44
C GLY A 97 7.86 1.50 -7.19
N ALA A 98 7.16 0.43 -6.78
CA ALA A 98 5.84 0.12 -7.32
C ALA A 98 4.83 1.24 -7.03
N ILE A 99 4.79 1.74 -5.79
CA ILE A 99 3.87 2.83 -5.41
C ILE A 99 4.13 4.08 -6.24
N PHE A 100 5.39 4.53 -6.35
CA PHE A 100 5.71 5.73 -7.11
C PHE A 100 5.33 5.62 -8.58
N ALA A 101 5.61 4.48 -9.20
CA ALA A 101 5.25 4.24 -10.59
C ALA A 101 3.74 4.18 -10.82
N VAL A 102 2.99 3.48 -9.96
CA VAL A 102 1.53 3.42 -10.03
C VAL A 102 0.91 4.80 -9.80
N VAL A 103 1.35 5.54 -8.78
CA VAL A 103 0.86 6.92 -8.53
C VAL A 103 1.09 7.80 -9.75
N LEU A 104 2.27 7.72 -10.38
CA LEU A 104 2.56 8.47 -11.59
C LEU A 104 1.58 8.12 -12.72
N VAL A 105 1.30 6.83 -12.95
CA VAL A 105 0.31 6.39 -13.95
C VAL A 105 -1.07 6.95 -13.61
N LEU A 106 -1.50 6.90 -12.34
CA LEU A 106 -2.81 7.45 -11.93
C LEU A 106 -2.90 8.96 -12.16
N LEU A 107 -1.83 9.70 -11.88
CA LEU A 107 -1.77 11.16 -12.13
C LEU A 107 -1.85 11.47 -13.63
N ILE A 108 -1.09 10.73 -14.47
CA ILE A 108 -1.11 10.90 -15.92
C ILE A 108 -2.50 10.52 -16.48
N ALA A 109 -3.09 9.42 -16.05
CA ALA A 109 -4.42 8.98 -16.45
C ALA A 109 -5.48 10.02 -16.03
N GLY A 110 -5.43 10.50 -14.79
CA GLY A 110 -6.32 11.54 -14.30
C GLY A 110 -6.27 12.81 -15.15
N TRP A 111 -5.06 13.25 -15.49
CA TRP A 111 -4.87 14.42 -16.33
C TRP A 111 -5.33 14.19 -17.78
N ARG A 112 -4.87 13.12 -18.44
CA ARG A 112 -5.18 12.83 -19.85
C ARG A 112 -6.65 12.48 -20.08
N MET A 113 -7.25 11.71 -19.19
CA MET A 113 -8.62 11.23 -19.32
C MET A 113 -9.63 12.16 -18.61
N LYS A 114 -9.17 13.29 -18.05
CA LYS A 114 -9.99 14.24 -17.28
C LYS A 114 -10.76 13.59 -16.12
N LEU A 115 -10.14 12.60 -15.46
CA LEU A 115 -10.71 11.88 -14.33
C LEU A 115 -10.39 12.58 -13.01
N SER A 116 -11.24 12.40 -12.02
CA SER A 116 -10.97 12.90 -10.67
C SER A 116 -9.79 12.15 -10.03
N ILE A 117 -8.68 12.85 -9.81
CA ILE A 117 -7.49 12.30 -9.14
C ILE A 117 -7.85 11.78 -7.74
N LEU A 118 -8.73 12.48 -7.02
CA LEU A 118 -9.16 12.06 -5.68
C LEU A 118 -9.91 10.72 -5.71
N ASN A 119 -10.76 10.49 -6.72
CA ASN A 119 -11.40 9.18 -6.91
C ASN A 119 -10.38 8.10 -7.29
N LEU A 120 -9.36 8.43 -8.11
CA LEU A 120 -8.30 7.50 -8.46
C LEU A 120 -7.44 7.14 -7.24
N LEU A 121 -7.16 8.08 -6.35
CA LEU A 121 -6.47 7.80 -5.09
C LEU A 121 -7.32 6.90 -4.17
N ASP A 122 -8.63 7.13 -4.07
CA ASP A 122 -9.54 6.25 -3.32
C ASP A 122 -9.53 4.81 -3.87
N ILE A 123 -9.55 4.66 -5.21
CA ILE A 123 -9.40 3.36 -5.89
C ILE A 123 -8.06 2.72 -5.54
N GLY A 124 -6.97 3.50 -5.64
CA GLY A 124 -5.62 3.03 -5.30
C GLY A 124 -5.49 2.59 -3.84
N GLY A 125 -6.10 3.31 -2.90
CA GLY A 125 -6.11 2.95 -1.48
C GLY A 125 -6.86 1.63 -1.21
N LEU A 126 -8.00 1.41 -1.87
CA LEU A 126 -8.73 0.13 -1.78
C LEU A 126 -7.94 -1.03 -2.39
N PHE A 127 -7.24 -0.81 -3.49
CA PHE A 127 -6.36 -1.82 -4.07
C PHE A 127 -5.19 -2.15 -3.13
N ALA A 128 -4.54 -1.11 -2.59
CA ALA A 128 -3.37 -1.27 -1.74
C ALA A 128 -3.67 -2.06 -0.47
N ILE A 129 -4.80 -1.79 0.21
CA ILE A 129 -5.16 -2.50 1.45
C ILE A 129 -5.46 -3.99 1.20
N VAL A 130 -6.06 -4.33 0.05
CA VAL A 130 -6.26 -5.73 -0.38
C VAL A 130 -4.91 -6.39 -0.63
N GLY A 131 -4.02 -5.71 -1.37
CA GLY A 131 -2.67 -6.19 -1.63
C GLY A 131 -1.87 -6.43 -0.35
N GLN A 132 -1.95 -5.52 0.61
CA GLN A 132 -1.30 -5.64 1.91
C GLN A 132 -1.83 -6.83 2.70
N PHE A 133 -3.13 -7.08 2.72
CA PHE A 133 -3.72 -8.22 3.42
C PHE A 133 -3.17 -9.56 2.88
N PHE A 134 -3.26 -9.77 1.57
CA PHE A 134 -2.76 -11.02 0.96
C PHE A 134 -1.25 -11.14 1.03
N GLY A 135 -0.51 -10.03 0.92
CA GLY A 135 0.92 -10.01 1.16
C GLY A 135 1.30 -10.50 2.55
N ARG A 136 0.51 -10.13 3.60
CA ARG A 136 0.73 -10.64 4.97
C ARG A 136 0.42 -12.12 5.10
N ILE A 137 -0.57 -12.67 4.39
CA ILE A 137 -0.78 -14.12 4.33
C ILE A 137 0.45 -14.81 3.74
N GLY A 138 1.01 -14.25 2.67
CA GLY A 138 2.27 -14.75 2.10
C GLY A 138 3.43 -14.72 3.10
N ASN A 139 3.59 -13.63 3.84
CA ASN A 139 4.63 -13.51 4.89
C ASN A 139 4.42 -14.53 6.02
N ILE A 140 3.17 -14.79 6.45
CA ILE A 140 2.86 -15.80 7.48
C ILE A 140 3.35 -17.19 7.03
N ILE A 141 3.10 -17.57 5.78
CA ILE A 141 3.54 -18.87 5.25
C ILE A 141 5.06 -18.90 5.06
N ASN A 142 5.63 -17.79 4.62
CA ASN A 142 7.05 -17.69 4.29
C ASN A 142 7.96 -17.65 5.53
N GLY A 143 7.43 -17.23 6.68
CA GLY A 143 8.19 -17.10 7.92
C GLY A 143 9.06 -15.85 7.96
N ASP A 144 8.73 -14.83 7.19
CA ASP A 144 9.33 -13.51 7.24
C ASP A 144 8.36 -12.49 7.88
N VAL A 145 8.80 -11.26 8.12
CA VAL A 145 7.99 -10.25 8.84
C VAL A 145 7.61 -10.71 10.26
N LEU A 146 8.60 -11.17 11.00
CA LEU A 146 8.48 -11.59 12.38
C LEU A 146 8.75 -10.43 13.36
N GLY A 147 8.20 -10.55 14.55
CA GLY A 147 8.57 -9.70 15.68
C GLY A 147 9.68 -10.32 16.52
N TYR A 148 9.92 -9.74 17.70
CA TYR A 148 10.90 -10.26 18.64
C TYR A 148 10.56 -11.69 19.10
N PRO A 149 11.58 -12.49 19.53
CA PRO A 149 11.34 -13.73 20.22
C PRO A 149 10.36 -13.56 21.39
N THR A 150 9.50 -14.55 21.61
CA THR A 150 8.41 -14.43 22.59
C THR A 150 8.07 -15.75 23.28
N THR A 151 7.59 -15.67 24.49
CA THR A 151 7.02 -16.79 25.25
C THR A 151 5.49 -16.80 25.25
N LEU A 152 4.85 -15.89 24.49
CA LEU A 152 3.40 -15.78 24.42
C LEU A 152 2.77 -17.05 23.82
N PRO A 153 1.58 -17.48 24.29
CA PRO A 153 0.95 -18.72 23.85
C PRO A 153 0.60 -18.72 22.36
N TRP A 154 0.46 -17.56 21.73
CA TRP A 154 0.20 -17.39 20.29
C TRP A 154 1.44 -17.07 19.46
N GLY A 155 2.65 -17.14 20.07
CA GLY A 155 3.90 -17.04 19.32
C GLY A 155 4.04 -18.14 18.26
N PHE A 156 4.60 -17.81 17.10
CA PHE A 156 4.78 -18.73 15.98
C PHE A 156 6.19 -19.33 15.99
N VAL A 157 6.25 -20.67 15.91
CA VAL A 157 7.49 -21.45 15.71
C VAL A 157 7.47 -22.01 14.29
N TYR A 158 8.49 -21.73 13.51
CA TYR A 158 8.60 -22.21 12.13
C TYR A 158 9.45 -23.46 12.08
N ALA A 159 8.83 -24.62 11.87
CA ALA A 159 9.52 -25.91 11.87
C ALA A 159 10.06 -26.31 10.47
N ASN A 160 9.54 -25.74 9.38
CA ASN A 160 9.98 -26.08 8.04
C ASN A 160 11.32 -25.40 7.71
N PRO A 161 12.35 -26.15 7.23
CA PRO A 161 13.69 -25.59 6.95
C PRO A 161 13.72 -24.60 5.76
N ASN A 162 12.68 -24.63 4.89
CA ASN A 162 12.57 -23.71 3.77
C ASN A 162 11.97 -22.35 4.17
N SER A 163 11.54 -22.18 5.46
CA SER A 163 11.05 -20.90 5.97
C SER A 163 12.19 -19.90 6.12
N PHE A 164 11.86 -18.62 6.09
CA PHE A 164 12.82 -17.53 6.32
C PHE A 164 12.93 -17.10 7.79
N ALA A 165 12.36 -17.89 8.71
CA ALA A 165 12.53 -17.62 10.13
C ALA A 165 14.02 -17.70 10.52
N PRO A 166 14.53 -16.76 11.35
CA PRO A 166 15.93 -16.74 11.75
C PRO A 166 16.37 -18.01 12.48
N GLN A 167 15.48 -18.61 13.27
CA GLN A 167 15.69 -19.86 13.99
C GLN A 167 14.40 -20.68 13.99
N HIS A 168 14.53 -22.02 13.82
CA HIS A 168 13.38 -22.91 13.66
C HIS A 168 12.83 -23.48 14.98
N ASP A 169 13.51 -23.26 16.09
CA ASP A 169 13.16 -23.72 17.45
C ASP A 169 12.69 -22.56 18.36
N VAL A 170 12.73 -21.34 17.86
CA VAL A 170 12.35 -20.14 18.60
C VAL A 170 10.95 -19.66 18.18
N ALA A 171 10.13 -19.29 19.18
CA ALA A 171 8.85 -18.65 18.94
C ALA A 171 9.02 -17.14 18.76
N TYR A 172 8.38 -16.60 17.75
CA TYR A 172 8.39 -15.18 17.42
C TYR A 172 7.01 -14.57 17.55
N GLN A 173 6.95 -13.28 17.85
CA GLN A 173 5.73 -12.47 17.74
C GLN A 173 5.25 -12.53 16.29
N PRO A 174 3.97 -12.93 16.03
CA PRO A 174 3.45 -13.07 14.68
C PRO A 174 3.04 -11.72 14.09
N ALA A 175 4.00 -10.81 13.87
CA ALA A 175 3.75 -9.45 13.41
C ALA A 175 2.95 -9.40 12.10
N ALA A 176 3.20 -10.33 11.17
CA ALA A 176 2.44 -10.43 9.94
C ALA A 176 0.94 -10.73 10.18
N VAL A 177 0.61 -11.52 11.22
CA VAL A 177 -0.79 -11.79 11.61
C VAL A 177 -1.44 -10.52 12.15
N TYR A 178 -0.75 -9.77 13.01
CA TYR A 178 -1.28 -8.51 13.55
C TYR A 178 -1.56 -7.52 12.42
N GLU A 179 -0.63 -7.39 11.47
CA GLU A 179 -0.83 -6.53 10.30
C GLU A 179 -1.97 -7.04 9.38
N ALA A 180 -2.11 -8.34 9.18
CA ALA A 180 -3.22 -8.90 8.41
C ALA A 180 -4.58 -8.60 9.05
N LEU A 181 -4.71 -8.77 10.37
CA LEU A 181 -5.92 -8.45 11.11
C LEU A 181 -6.27 -6.95 11.05
N ILE A 182 -5.27 -6.08 11.20
CA ILE A 182 -5.46 -4.63 11.05
C ILE A 182 -5.92 -4.31 9.62
N ASN A 183 -5.30 -4.90 8.61
CA ASN A 183 -5.63 -4.65 7.21
C ASN A 183 -7.05 -5.09 6.86
N ILE A 184 -7.52 -6.26 7.34
CA ILE A 184 -8.90 -6.70 7.07
C ILE A 184 -9.94 -5.83 7.79
N ILE A 185 -9.64 -5.38 9.01
CA ILE A 185 -10.50 -4.46 9.75
C ILE A 185 -10.56 -3.12 8.99
N LEU A 186 -9.41 -2.57 8.61
CA LEU A 186 -9.34 -1.31 7.88
C LEU A 186 -10.05 -1.41 6.53
N PHE A 187 -9.83 -2.49 5.77
CA PHE A 187 -10.56 -2.75 4.53
C PHE A 187 -12.07 -2.76 4.76
N SER A 188 -12.54 -3.46 5.80
CA SER A 188 -13.97 -3.54 6.13
C SER A 188 -14.56 -2.16 6.41
N VAL A 189 -13.86 -1.35 7.21
CA VAL A 189 -14.28 0.04 7.49
C VAL A 189 -14.34 0.86 6.20
N LEU A 190 -13.28 0.86 5.40
CA LEU A 190 -13.22 1.60 4.14
C LEU A 190 -14.33 1.16 3.18
N TRP A 191 -14.56 -0.16 3.08
CA TRP A 191 -15.60 -0.71 2.22
C TRP A 191 -17.01 -0.32 2.68
N PHE A 192 -17.25 -0.27 3.98
CA PHE A 192 -18.54 0.13 4.55
C PHE A 192 -18.83 1.62 4.32
N ILE A 193 -17.83 2.50 4.47
CA ILE A 193 -18.00 3.94 4.32
C ILE A 193 -17.85 4.44 2.88
N ARG A 194 -17.38 3.63 1.92
CA ARG A 194 -16.96 4.03 0.57
C ARG A 194 -17.99 4.84 -0.22
N LYS A 195 -19.28 4.60 0.05
CA LYS A 195 -20.40 5.32 -0.61
C LYS A 195 -20.85 6.57 0.15
N LYS A 196 -20.36 6.78 1.37
CA LYS A 196 -20.83 7.84 2.29
C LYS A 196 -19.89 9.04 2.34
N VAL A 197 -18.68 8.90 1.82
CA VAL A 197 -17.63 9.93 1.95
C VAL A 197 -17.33 10.63 0.63
N LYS A 198 -16.80 11.85 0.72
CA LYS A 198 -16.37 12.64 -0.43
C LYS A 198 -15.10 12.02 -1.08
N PRO A 199 -14.86 12.29 -2.38
CA PRO A 199 -13.65 11.85 -3.06
C PRO A 199 -12.37 12.25 -2.30
N GLY A 200 -11.41 11.32 -2.21
CA GLY A 200 -10.13 11.47 -1.51
C GLY A 200 -10.16 11.12 -0.02
N ILE A 201 -11.34 11.03 0.59
CA ILE A 201 -11.45 10.72 2.03
C ILE A 201 -11.10 9.26 2.33
N LEU A 202 -11.44 8.31 1.46
CA LEU A 202 -11.05 6.91 1.66
C LEU A 202 -9.53 6.77 1.66
N PHE A 203 -8.86 7.38 0.68
CA PHE A 203 -7.40 7.36 0.61
C PHE A 203 -6.77 8.02 1.85
N PHE A 204 -7.32 9.16 2.29
CA PHE A 204 -6.83 9.82 3.49
C PHE A 204 -6.98 8.94 4.74
N ILE A 205 -8.14 8.34 4.96
CA ILE A 205 -8.35 7.40 6.08
C ILE A 205 -7.40 6.20 5.96
N TYR A 206 -7.27 5.62 4.75
CA TYR A 206 -6.37 4.51 4.50
C TYR A 206 -4.93 4.86 4.90
N ILE A 207 -4.39 5.94 4.34
CA ILE A 207 -2.96 6.26 4.52
C ILE A 207 -2.63 6.62 5.97
N VAL A 208 -3.51 7.35 6.66
CA VAL A 208 -3.32 7.72 8.06
C VAL A 208 -3.46 6.50 8.97
N SER A 209 -4.52 5.70 8.83
CA SER A 209 -4.76 4.53 9.67
C SER A 209 -3.69 3.45 9.47
N TYR A 210 -3.28 3.21 8.22
CA TYR A 210 -2.18 2.29 7.93
C TYR A 210 -0.86 2.78 8.53
N SER A 211 -0.53 4.06 8.36
CA SER A 211 0.69 4.62 8.96
C SER A 211 0.69 4.53 10.49
N LEU A 212 -0.44 4.80 11.15
CA LEU A 212 -0.57 4.62 12.60
C LEU A 212 -0.35 3.16 13.00
N SER A 213 -0.91 2.21 12.25
CA SER A 213 -0.71 0.77 12.51
C SER A 213 0.76 0.37 12.40
N GLN A 214 1.48 0.91 11.40
CA GLN A 214 2.91 0.64 11.23
C GLN A 214 3.73 1.20 12.39
N ILE A 215 3.42 2.41 12.90
CA ILE A 215 4.09 2.93 14.10
C ILE A 215 3.92 1.94 15.27
N GLY A 216 2.70 1.42 15.50
CA GLY A 216 2.42 0.48 16.58
C GLY A 216 3.10 -0.89 16.39
N VAL A 217 2.91 -1.52 15.23
CA VAL A 217 3.41 -2.88 14.97
C VAL A 217 4.94 -2.93 14.97
N PHE A 218 5.61 -1.86 14.50
CA PHE A 218 7.08 -1.84 14.45
C PHE A 218 7.74 -1.79 15.84
N PHE A 219 7.02 -1.48 16.91
CA PHE A 219 7.55 -1.70 18.27
C PHE A 219 7.71 -3.19 18.60
N LEU A 220 6.93 -4.07 17.97
CA LEU A 220 6.98 -5.52 18.17
C LEU A 220 7.94 -6.22 17.20
N ARG A 221 8.34 -5.58 16.10
CA ARG A 221 9.17 -6.15 15.05
C ARG A 221 10.66 -6.05 15.39
N ASP A 222 11.42 -7.08 15.04
CA ASP A 222 12.87 -7.09 15.19
C ASP A 222 13.55 -6.48 13.96
N ASN A 223 13.49 -5.15 13.86
CA ASN A 223 14.14 -4.35 12.82
C ASN A 223 15.15 -3.39 13.44
N GLU A 224 16.17 -3.03 12.66
CA GLU A 224 17.20 -2.08 13.06
C GLU A 224 16.60 -0.71 13.44
N VAL A 225 17.12 -0.16 14.55
CA VAL A 225 16.80 1.19 15.01
C VAL A 225 17.69 2.17 14.25
N VAL A 226 17.08 3.18 13.63
CA VAL A 226 17.78 4.12 12.74
C VAL A 226 17.99 5.48 13.40
N PHE A 227 16.97 6.03 14.08
CA PHE A 227 17.03 7.38 14.64
C PHE A 227 16.11 7.53 15.85
N LEU A 228 16.60 8.15 16.92
CA LEU A 228 15.85 8.43 18.18
C LEU A 228 15.10 7.21 18.76
N GLY A 229 15.66 6.02 18.67
CA GLY A 229 14.99 4.80 19.14
C GLY A 229 13.89 4.30 18.19
N LEU A 230 13.70 4.94 17.03
CA LEU A 230 12.69 4.57 16.05
C LEU A 230 13.31 3.84 14.86
N LYS A 231 12.52 2.95 14.29
CA LYS A 231 12.84 2.19 13.06
C LYS A 231 12.45 2.98 11.83
N GLN A 232 13.10 2.72 10.70
CA GLN A 232 12.86 3.43 9.43
C GLN A 232 11.37 3.50 9.06
N ALA A 233 10.64 2.40 9.21
CA ALA A 233 9.20 2.38 8.89
C ALA A 233 8.36 3.30 9.78
N GLN A 234 8.72 3.45 11.08
CA GLN A 234 8.04 4.36 12.00
C GLN A 234 8.27 5.83 11.60
N LEU A 235 9.50 6.18 11.22
CA LEU A 235 9.84 7.52 10.73
C LEU A 235 9.09 7.83 9.42
N THR A 236 9.08 6.88 8.49
CA THR A 236 8.34 7.01 7.22
C THR A 236 6.85 7.16 7.47
N ALA A 237 6.27 6.38 8.38
CA ALA A 237 4.87 6.47 8.74
C ALA A 237 4.52 7.82 9.37
N ALA A 238 5.35 8.33 10.28
CA ALA A 238 5.17 9.65 10.89
C ALA A 238 5.22 10.77 9.85
N ALA A 239 6.23 10.75 8.96
CA ALA A 239 6.34 11.70 7.85
C ALA A 239 5.11 11.63 6.92
N THR A 240 4.64 10.43 6.61
CA THR A 240 3.44 10.21 5.78
C THR A 240 2.20 10.83 6.41
N ILE A 241 2.00 10.66 7.73
CA ILE A 241 0.88 11.28 8.45
C ILE A 241 0.96 12.80 8.36
N ILE A 242 2.14 13.38 8.61
CA ILE A 242 2.33 14.84 8.56
C ILE A 242 1.98 15.37 7.16
N VAL A 243 2.49 14.74 6.11
CA VAL A 243 2.19 15.12 4.72
C VAL A 243 0.71 14.97 4.41
N ALA A 244 0.10 13.85 4.77
CA ALA A 244 -1.32 13.60 4.55
C ALA A 244 -2.20 14.65 5.24
N LEU A 245 -1.90 15.01 6.48
CA LEU A 245 -2.61 16.06 7.21
C LEU A 245 -2.40 17.43 6.56
N ALA A 246 -1.18 17.78 6.17
CA ALA A 246 -0.88 19.04 5.50
C ALA A 246 -1.66 19.19 4.19
N VAL A 247 -1.66 18.14 3.35
CA VAL A 247 -2.41 18.10 2.08
C VAL A 247 -3.92 18.19 2.35
N PHE A 248 -4.43 17.44 3.33
CA PHE A 248 -5.85 17.47 3.69
C PHE A 248 -6.29 18.87 4.12
N PHE A 249 -5.56 19.53 5.02
CA PHE A 249 -5.87 20.89 5.47
C PHE A 249 -5.75 21.92 4.35
N TRP A 250 -4.76 21.77 3.46
CA TRP A 250 -4.61 22.64 2.30
C TRP A 250 -5.80 22.52 1.33
N LEU A 251 -6.23 21.31 1.00
CA LEU A 251 -7.41 21.05 0.17
C LEU A 251 -8.69 21.58 0.83
N TYR A 252 -8.85 21.34 2.12
CA TYR A 252 -10.01 21.82 2.89
C TYR A 252 -10.11 23.37 2.85
N ARG A 253 -8.99 24.06 3.09
CA ARG A 253 -8.94 25.54 3.03
C ARG A 253 -9.24 26.06 1.63
N ARG A 254 -8.72 25.39 0.60
CA ARG A 254 -8.98 25.77 -0.81
C ARG A 254 -10.46 25.61 -1.16
N HIS A 255 -11.09 24.52 -0.77
CA HIS A 255 -12.53 24.32 -0.98
C HIS A 255 -13.39 25.35 -0.25
N LYS A 256 -13.07 25.65 1.01
CA LYS A 256 -13.79 26.67 1.80
C LYS A 256 -13.69 28.07 1.16
N LYS A 257 -12.50 28.44 0.65
CA LYS A 257 -12.32 29.72 -0.05
C LYS A 257 -13.16 29.79 -1.32
N ALA A 258 -13.19 28.72 -2.12
CA ALA A 258 -13.99 28.68 -3.34
C ALA A 258 -15.50 28.80 -3.04
N GLN A 259 -16.02 28.13 -2.01
CA GLN A 259 -17.42 28.27 -1.59
C GLN A 259 -17.76 29.71 -1.13
N LEU A 260 -16.86 30.35 -0.37
CA LEU A 260 -17.08 31.73 0.08
C LEU A 260 -17.05 32.74 -1.08
N GLN A 261 -16.29 32.48 -2.16
CA GLN A 261 -16.31 33.32 -3.36
C GLN A 261 -17.62 33.21 -4.11
N VAL A 262 -18.12 31.97 -4.30
CA VAL A 262 -19.42 31.73 -4.95
C VAL A 262 -20.56 32.44 -4.18
N ILE A 263 -20.59 32.32 -2.84
CA ILE A 263 -21.61 32.99 -2.01
C ILE A 263 -21.52 34.53 -2.14
N LYS A 264 -20.31 35.09 -2.23
CA LYS A 264 -20.13 36.53 -2.43
C LYS A 264 -20.58 37.02 -3.81
N GLU A 265 -20.42 36.18 -4.84
CA GLU A 265 -20.88 36.49 -6.20
C GLU A 265 -22.40 36.37 -6.35
N GLU A 266 -23.01 35.42 -5.61
CA GLU A 266 -24.50 35.24 -5.60
C GLU A 266 -25.24 36.26 -4.72
N THR A 267 -24.53 37.00 -3.83
CA THR A 267 -25.09 38.09 -3.00
C THR A 267 -24.43 39.43 -3.40
N PRO A 268 -24.72 39.99 -4.60
CA PRO A 268 -24.22 41.31 -4.95
C PRO A 268 -25.06 42.35 -4.21
N GLY A 269 -24.49 42.88 -3.13
CA GLY A 269 -24.77 44.22 -2.67
C GLY A 269 -26.19 44.56 -2.25
N GLU A 270 -26.60 44.13 -1.07
CA GLU A 270 -27.70 44.72 -0.31
C GLU A 270 -27.28 45.98 0.49
N ASN A 271 -26.15 46.61 0.10
CA ASN A 271 -25.61 47.82 0.73
C ASN A 271 -25.35 48.95 -0.27
N GLN A 272 -26.36 49.27 -1.07
CA GLN A 272 -26.51 50.63 -1.61
C GLN A 272 -27.78 51.22 -1.10
N SER A 273 -27.78 51.67 0.15
CA SER A 273 -28.81 52.64 0.62
C SER A 273 -28.61 53.91 -0.19
N PRO A 274 -29.66 54.47 -0.84
CA PRO A 274 -29.56 55.77 -1.43
C PRO A 274 -29.41 56.79 -0.30
N GLN A 275 -28.33 57.52 -0.29
CA GLN A 275 -28.24 58.77 0.48
C GLN A 275 -29.17 59.75 -0.19
N VAL A 276 -30.26 60.10 0.51
CA VAL A 276 -31.11 61.28 0.26
C VAL A 276 -30.58 62.42 1.10
#